data_4e6f370cf7295429fc53551708829fd1
#
_entry.id   4e6f370cf7295429fc53551708829fd1
#
_cell.length_a   1.000
_cell.length_b   1.000
_cell.length_c   1.000
_cell.angle_alpha   90.00
_cell.angle_beta   90.00
_cell.angle_gamma   90.00
#
_symmetry.space_group_name_H-M   'P 1'
#
loop_
_entity.id
_entity.type
_entity.pdbx_description
1 polymer ?
#
loop_
_entity_poly.entity_id
_entity_poly.type
_entity_poly.pdbx_seq_one_letter_code
_entity_poly.pdbx_strand_id
1 'polypeptide(L)'
;MPAVRNNNGGAIASARERRREAPRERYEMKKVLTARSDNFSGTVRDFARAVMGVSSGLLKRTKHPGRMLVNGQAVFADFRMKPGDVLELVIEQEEDCSPGVEPSPGEIDIVYRDEDILVLNKPAPLPVHPSKGRRDDSLAGRVTAYFLNEGVNYVTRIVNRLDKGTSGLTVFAMHAFAHEKLQKQLHGEFIREYFAVTKGVPHPAQGTVDAPIMRAEGPTIKRIVAPNGQRAVTHYRVIEENGDAALLRLRLDTGRTHQIRVHMAHIGHPLIGDFLYGCEDERIERCALHSCYISLVHPVSGRRMEFFRDMPEDMQALIREKRNVREQKHT
;
A
#
# COMPACT_ATOMS: atom_id res chain seq x y z
N MET A 1 -52.46 -24.62 47.38
CA MET A 1 -51.55 -23.46 47.44
C MET A 1 -50.77 -23.38 46.11
N PRO A 2 -50.88 -22.29 45.33
CA PRO A 2 -50.38 -22.25 43.99
C PRO A 2 -48.94 -21.77 43.93
N ALA A 3 -48.19 -22.34 42.98
CA ALA A 3 -46.80 -22.01 42.65
C ALA A 3 -46.69 -20.67 41.94
N VAL A 4 -45.75 -19.86 42.40
CA VAL A 4 -45.37 -18.57 41.79
C VAL A 4 -44.46 -18.85 40.58
N ARG A 5 -44.87 -18.41 39.38
CA ARG A 5 -44.03 -18.36 38.17
C ARG A 5 -43.29 -17.03 38.15
N ASN A 6 -41.99 -17.07 38.21
CA ASN A 6 -41.14 -15.92 37.85
C ASN A 6 -40.88 -15.96 36.35
N ASN A 7 -41.42 -14.97 35.63
CA ASN A 7 -41.07 -14.63 34.26
C ASN A 7 -39.99 -13.57 34.31
N ASN A 8 -38.76 -13.92 34.01
CA ASN A 8 -37.70 -12.96 33.59
C ASN A 8 -37.24 -13.37 32.21
N GLY A 9 -37.99 -12.97 31.18
CA GLY A 9 -37.62 -12.99 29.80
C GLY A 9 -36.94 -11.66 29.43
N GLY A 10 -35.67 -11.52 29.75
CA GLY A 10 -34.86 -10.46 29.22
C GLY A 10 -34.51 -10.74 27.74
N ALA A 11 -35.21 -10.08 26.82
CA ALA A 11 -34.97 -10.17 25.39
C ALA A 11 -33.54 -9.66 25.09
N ILE A 12 -32.68 -10.56 24.64
CA ILE A 12 -31.40 -10.21 24.01
C ILE A 12 -31.74 -9.65 22.62
N ALA A 13 -31.84 -8.32 22.52
CA ALA A 13 -31.98 -7.64 21.24
C ALA A 13 -30.81 -8.02 20.34
N SER A 14 -31.09 -8.59 19.17
CA SER A 14 -30.12 -9.06 18.23
C SER A 14 -29.27 -7.88 17.71
N ALA A 15 -28.00 -8.13 17.42
CA ALA A 15 -27.05 -7.15 16.86
C ALA A 15 -27.50 -6.50 15.52
N ARG A 16 -28.63 -6.96 14.97
CA ARG A 16 -29.27 -6.37 13.77
C ARG A 16 -30.13 -5.13 14.06
N GLU A 17 -30.60 -4.91 15.27
CA GLU A 17 -31.45 -3.74 15.60
C GLU A 17 -30.69 -2.47 15.94
N ARG A 18 -29.38 -2.55 16.23
CA ARG A 18 -28.54 -1.37 16.52
C ARG A 18 -28.07 -0.58 15.29
N ARG A 19 -28.53 -0.94 14.06
CA ARG A 19 -28.14 -0.28 12.80
C ARG A 19 -29.12 0.77 12.29
N ARG A 20 -30.03 1.28 13.11
CA ARG A 20 -30.90 2.42 12.76
C ARG A 20 -30.55 3.69 13.55
N GLU A 21 -29.26 3.99 13.69
CA GLU A 21 -28.86 5.38 13.95
C GLU A 21 -29.04 6.17 12.65
N ALA A 22 -29.63 7.39 12.79
CA ALA A 22 -29.85 8.30 11.67
C ALA A 22 -28.57 8.43 10.82
N PRO A 23 -28.66 8.59 9.49
CA PRO A 23 -27.50 8.74 8.66
C PRO A 23 -26.75 10.00 9.10
N ARG A 24 -25.60 9.83 9.78
CA ARG A 24 -24.64 10.91 9.93
C ARG A 24 -24.34 11.40 8.52
N GLU A 25 -24.48 12.69 8.24
CA GLU A 25 -24.05 13.27 6.97
C GLU A 25 -22.61 12.83 6.74
N ARG A 26 -22.40 11.94 5.79
CA ARG A 26 -21.07 11.47 5.42
C ARG A 26 -20.47 12.47 4.48
N TYR A 27 -19.35 13.04 4.86
CA TYR A 27 -18.60 13.92 3.97
C TYR A 27 -17.95 13.08 2.86
N GLU A 28 -18.31 13.39 1.61
CA GLU A 28 -17.63 12.84 0.45
C GLU A 28 -16.27 13.51 0.28
N MET A 29 -15.24 12.72 -0.01
CA MET A 29 -13.92 13.28 -0.28
C MET A 29 -13.93 14.00 -1.62
N LYS A 30 -13.64 15.28 -1.58
CA LYS A 30 -13.56 16.16 -2.73
C LYS A 30 -12.18 16.79 -2.79
N LYS A 31 -11.53 16.72 -3.96
CA LYS A 31 -10.26 17.41 -4.22
C LYS A 31 -10.42 18.38 -5.37
N VAL A 32 -10.00 19.62 -5.15
CA VAL A 32 -9.91 20.63 -6.20
C VAL A 32 -8.46 20.76 -6.64
N LEU A 33 -8.20 20.50 -7.91
CA LEU A 33 -6.91 20.74 -8.54
C LEU A 33 -6.97 22.09 -9.25
N THR A 34 -6.08 23.02 -8.91
CA THR A 34 -6.04 24.37 -9.49
C THR A 34 -4.72 24.55 -10.25
N ALA A 35 -4.82 25.09 -11.48
CA ALA A 35 -3.65 25.49 -12.24
C ALA A 35 -3.94 26.72 -13.10
N ARG A 36 -2.94 27.62 -13.19
CA ARG A 36 -2.99 28.82 -14.01
C ARG A 36 -2.40 28.57 -15.41
N SER A 37 -3.05 29.11 -16.42
CA SER A 37 -2.61 29.09 -17.80
C SER A 37 -1.69 30.28 -18.08
N ASP A 38 -0.37 30.16 -17.83
CA ASP A 38 0.55 31.29 -18.02
C ASP A 38 0.74 31.62 -19.51
N ASN A 39 1.13 30.64 -20.33
CA ASN A 39 1.38 30.79 -21.77
C ASN A 39 0.61 29.79 -22.63
N PHE A 40 -0.43 29.17 -22.09
CA PHE A 40 -1.20 28.15 -22.79
C PHE A 40 -2.43 28.76 -23.47
N SER A 41 -2.64 28.35 -24.75
CA SER A 41 -3.87 28.58 -25.50
C SER A 41 -4.35 27.26 -26.05
N GLY A 42 -5.57 26.86 -25.73
CA GLY A 42 -6.13 25.58 -26.15
C GLY A 42 -7.41 25.25 -25.39
N THR A 43 -7.84 24.01 -25.48
CA THR A 43 -9.04 23.60 -24.73
C THR A 43 -8.71 23.25 -23.27
N VAL A 44 -9.71 23.34 -22.39
CA VAL A 44 -9.62 22.84 -21.00
C VAL A 44 -9.11 21.40 -20.97
N ARG A 45 -9.57 20.56 -21.93
CA ARG A 45 -9.09 19.17 -22.07
C ARG A 45 -7.60 19.10 -22.30
N ASP A 46 -7.08 19.92 -23.21
CA ASP A 46 -5.65 19.90 -23.55
C ASP A 46 -4.80 20.43 -22.41
N PHE A 47 -5.25 21.49 -21.73
CA PHE A 47 -4.60 22.04 -20.55
C PHE A 47 -4.56 21.05 -19.40
N ALA A 48 -5.71 20.44 -19.04
CA ALA A 48 -5.80 19.46 -17.97
C ALA A 48 -4.86 18.25 -18.22
N ARG A 49 -4.72 17.83 -19.47
CA ARG A 49 -3.85 16.70 -19.84
C ARG A 49 -2.37 17.09 -19.89
N ALA A 50 -2.04 18.14 -20.59
CA ALA A 50 -0.65 18.53 -20.88
C ALA A 50 0.02 19.20 -19.67
N VAL A 51 -0.69 20.09 -18.97
CA VAL A 51 -0.14 20.88 -17.86
C VAL A 51 -0.40 20.24 -16.51
N MET A 52 -1.66 19.87 -16.22
CA MET A 52 -2.01 19.27 -14.93
C MET A 52 -1.71 17.76 -14.88
N GLY A 53 -1.52 17.12 -16.03
CA GLY A 53 -1.21 15.69 -16.14
C GLY A 53 -2.38 14.77 -15.76
N VAL A 54 -3.62 15.27 -15.92
CA VAL A 54 -4.85 14.52 -15.70
C VAL A 54 -5.06 13.50 -16.82
N SER A 55 -5.35 12.25 -16.50
CA SER A 55 -5.61 11.23 -17.52
C SER A 55 -6.94 11.47 -18.25
N SER A 56 -7.05 10.94 -19.47
CA SER A 56 -8.32 10.99 -20.22
C SER A 56 -9.47 10.26 -19.49
N GLY A 57 -9.15 9.20 -18.73
CA GLY A 57 -10.11 8.45 -17.92
C GLY A 57 -10.64 9.28 -16.76
N LEU A 58 -9.76 9.96 -16.04
CA LEU A 58 -10.14 10.83 -14.93
C LEU A 58 -10.91 12.04 -15.44
N LEU A 59 -10.46 12.67 -16.56
CA LEU A 59 -11.14 13.81 -17.16
C LEU A 59 -12.56 13.47 -17.65
N LYS A 60 -12.81 12.23 -18.10
CA LYS A 60 -14.17 11.78 -18.45
C LYS A 60 -15.09 11.76 -17.22
N ARG A 61 -14.58 11.42 -16.04
CA ARG A 61 -15.34 11.42 -14.78
C ARG A 61 -15.65 12.83 -14.27
N THR A 62 -14.86 13.83 -14.68
CA THR A 62 -15.12 15.24 -14.31
C THR A 62 -16.07 15.96 -15.30
N LYS A 63 -16.70 15.28 -16.26
CA LYS A 63 -17.60 15.90 -17.23
C LYS A 63 -18.96 16.37 -16.69
N HIS A 64 -19.26 16.12 -15.43
CA HIS A 64 -20.48 16.61 -14.81
C HIS A 64 -20.47 18.14 -14.69
N PRO A 65 -21.63 18.82 -14.83
CA PRO A 65 -21.74 20.25 -14.68
C PRO A 65 -21.14 20.72 -13.33
N GLY A 66 -20.35 21.81 -13.37
CA GLY A 66 -19.74 22.39 -12.18
C GLY A 66 -18.46 21.71 -11.68
N ARG A 67 -17.96 20.65 -12.35
CA ARG A 67 -16.67 20.01 -11.97
C ARG A 67 -15.46 20.56 -12.73
N MET A 68 -15.67 21.43 -13.73
CA MET A 68 -14.63 22.18 -14.42
C MET A 68 -15.01 23.66 -14.37
N LEU A 69 -14.16 24.47 -13.74
CA LEU A 69 -14.38 25.91 -13.67
C LEU A 69 -13.18 26.64 -14.24
N VAL A 70 -13.44 27.64 -15.06
CA VAL A 70 -12.43 28.61 -15.53
C VAL A 70 -12.77 29.96 -14.94
N ASN A 71 -11.87 30.54 -14.16
CA ASN A 71 -12.07 31.80 -13.43
C ASN A 71 -13.37 31.77 -12.59
N GLY A 72 -13.67 30.65 -11.94
CA GLY A 72 -14.88 30.43 -11.14
C GLY A 72 -16.17 30.14 -11.92
N GLN A 73 -16.15 30.18 -13.28
CA GLN A 73 -17.32 29.89 -14.11
C GLN A 73 -17.29 28.45 -14.60
N ALA A 74 -18.42 27.74 -14.48
CA ALA A 74 -18.54 26.36 -14.94
C ALA A 74 -18.43 26.28 -16.48
N VAL A 75 -17.55 25.38 -16.93
CA VAL A 75 -17.27 25.19 -18.37
C VAL A 75 -17.26 23.70 -18.72
N PHE A 76 -17.23 23.41 -20.04
CA PHE A 76 -17.01 22.07 -20.56
C PHE A 76 -15.57 21.89 -21.07
N ALA A 77 -15.17 20.66 -21.32
CA ALA A 77 -13.80 20.29 -21.68
C ALA A 77 -13.30 20.88 -23.02
N ASP A 78 -14.19 21.35 -23.89
CA ASP A 78 -13.92 22.01 -25.17
C ASP A 78 -13.84 23.55 -25.08
N PHE A 79 -14.12 24.12 -23.90
CA PHE A 79 -13.93 25.55 -23.64
C PHE A 79 -12.48 25.96 -23.94
N ARG A 80 -12.31 27.08 -24.66
CA ARG A 80 -10.99 27.60 -25.05
C ARG A 80 -10.45 28.53 -23.98
N MET A 81 -9.38 28.11 -23.33
CA MET A 81 -8.62 28.90 -22.36
C MET A 81 -7.67 29.88 -23.04
N LYS A 82 -7.44 30.99 -22.37
CA LYS A 82 -6.49 32.02 -22.74
C LYS A 82 -5.35 32.11 -21.72
N PRO A 83 -4.19 32.69 -22.08
CA PRO A 83 -3.17 32.99 -21.11
C PRO A 83 -3.74 33.83 -19.93
N GLY A 84 -3.39 33.42 -18.72
CA GLY A 84 -3.88 34.05 -17.48
C GLY A 84 -5.11 33.39 -16.86
N ASP A 85 -5.85 32.56 -17.59
CA ASP A 85 -7.01 31.83 -17.05
C ASP A 85 -6.58 30.82 -15.96
N VAL A 86 -7.44 30.65 -14.96
CA VAL A 86 -7.27 29.66 -13.88
C VAL A 86 -8.29 28.55 -14.05
N LEU A 87 -7.80 27.32 -14.26
CA LEU A 87 -8.65 26.12 -14.29
C LEU A 87 -8.70 25.47 -12.90
N GLU A 88 -9.91 25.21 -12.44
CA GLU A 88 -10.20 24.36 -11.30
C GLU A 88 -10.89 23.07 -11.76
N LEU A 89 -10.32 21.92 -11.38
CA LEU A 89 -10.92 20.61 -11.64
C LEU A 89 -11.34 19.99 -10.31
N VAL A 90 -12.61 19.74 -10.18
CA VAL A 90 -13.20 19.09 -9.00
C VAL A 90 -13.21 17.59 -9.20
N ILE A 91 -12.42 16.89 -8.39
CA ILE A 91 -12.37 15.43 -8.35
C ILE A 91 -13.17 14.96 -7.15
N GLU A 92 -14.34 14.43 -7.43
CA GLU A 92 -15.21 13.82 -6.41
C GLU A 92 -15.08 12.30 -6.44
N GLN A 93 -15.34 11.68 -5.32
CA GLN A 93 -15.45 10.24 -5.23
C GLN A 93 -16.85 9.83 -5.69
N GLU A 94 -16.92 9.03 -6.75
CA GLU A 94 -18.20 8.57 -7.34
C GLU A 94 -18.70 7.25 -6.72
N GLU A 95 -17.87 6.60 -5.90
CA GLU A 95 -18.16 5.29 -5.33
C GLU A 95 -18.37 5.43 -3.82
N ASP A 96 -19.41 4.82 -3.29
CA ASP A 96 -19.72 4.84 -1.84
C ASP A 96 -18.75 4.01 -1.01
N CYS A 97 -18.06 3.03 -1.61
CA CYS A 97 -17.10 2.17 -0.94
C CYS A 97 -16.18 1.47 -1.93
N SER A 98 -15.08 0.91 -1.43
CA SER A 98 -14.21 0.04 -2.23
C SER A 98 -14.86 -1.32 -2.43
N PRO A 99 -15.07 -1.79 -3.66
CA PRO A 99 -15.65 -3.11 -3.90
C PRO A 99 -14.87 -4.22 -3.18
N GLY A 100 -15.55 -5.00 -2.36
CA GLY A 100 -14.95 -6.13 -1.62
C GLY A 100 -14.06 -5.75 -0.43
N VAL A 101 -14.05 -4.48 -0.01
CA VAL A 101 -13.39 -4.03 1.22
C VAL A 101 -14.46 -3.67 2.24
N GLU A 102 -14.60 -4.51 3.26
CA GLU A 102 -15.46 -4.21 4.40
C GLU A 102 -14.63 -3.55 5.52
N PRO A 103 -15.20 -2.60 6.27
CA PRO A 103 -14.55 -2.06 7.44
C PRO A 103 -14.19 -3.17 8.42
N SER A 104 -12.95 -3.24 8.87
CA SER A 104 -12.50 -4.18 9.89
C SER A 104 -11.93 -3.44 11.11
N PRO A 105 -12.11 -3.97 12.32
CA PRO A 105 -11.57 -3.37 13.53
C PRO A 105 -10.04 -3.49 13.56
N GLY A 106 -9.39 -2.59 14.28
CA GLY A 106 -7.95 -2.60 14.52
C GLY A 106 -7.31 -1.26 14.23
N GLU A 107 -6.19 -1.05 14.88
CA GLU A 107 -5.43 0.19 14.74
C GLU A 107 -4.63 0.21 13.44
N ILE A 108 -4.34 1.42 12.97
CA ILE A 108 -3.41 1.71 11.87
C ILE A 108 -2.28 2.59 12.39
N ASP A 109 -1.04 2.24 12.07
CA ASP A 109 0.15 3.05 12.38
C ASP A 109 0.38 4.04 11.22
N ILE A 110 -0.03 5.30 11.44
CA ILE A 110 0.08 6.37 10.46
C ILE A 110 1.47 7.00 10.55
N VAL A 111 2.24 6.86 9.48
CA VAL A 111 3.57 7.47 9.31
C VAL A 111 3.45 8.91 8.81
N TYR A 112 2.53 9.13 7.87
CA TYR A 112 2.25 10.43 7.28
C TYR A 112 0.84 10.45 6.70
N ARG A 113 0.16 11.58 6.80
CA ARG A 113 -1.13 11.81 6.18
C ARG A 113 -1.26 13.28 5.78
N ASP A 114 -1.76 13.50 4.57
CA ASP A 114 -2.28 14.78 4.11
C ASP A 114 -3.56 14.57 3.27
N GLU A 115 -3.94 15.55 2.47
CA GLU A 115 -5.14 15.47 1.62
C GLU A 115 -4.94 14.56 0.40
N ASP A 116 -3.72 14.18 0.06
CA ASP A 116 -3.37 13.53 -1.19
C ASP A 116 -2.83 12.09 -0.98
N ILE A 117 -2.09 11.85 0.12
CA ILE A 117 -1.48 10.56 0.43
C ILE A 117 -1.64 10.17 1.91
N LEU A 118 -1.68 8.86 2.14
CA LEU A 118 -1.60 8.24 3.47
C LEU A 118 -0.50 7.19 3.44
N VAL A 119 0.52 7.35 4.27
CA VAL A 119 1.62 6.39 4.43
C VAL A 119 1.47 5.67 5.76
N LEU A 120 1.45 4.36 5.73
CA LEU A 120 1.24 3.50 6.88
C LEU A 120 2.43 2.57 7.10
N ASN A 121 2.70 2.24 8.36
CA ASN A 121 3.54 1.14 8.75
C ASN A 121 2.65 -0.10 9.02
N LYS A 122 2.60 -1.01 8.07
CA LYS A 122 1.75 -2.20 8.15
C LYS A 122 2.33 -3.22 9.12
N PRO A 123 1.59 -3.70 10.11
CA PRO A 123 2.02 -4.84 10.91
C PRO A 123 2.00 -6.14 10.09
N ALA A 124 2.65 -7.18 10.60
CA ALA A 124 2.55 -8.54 10.09
C ALA A 124 2.19 -9.49 11.25
N PRO A 125 1.38 -10.52 10.98
CA PRO A 125 0.77 -10.89 9.70
C PRO A 125 -0.57 -10.17 9.44
N LEU A 126 -0.62 -9.29 8.46
CA LEU A 126 -1.85 -8.60 8.02
C LEU A 126 -1.82 -8.43 6.49
N PRO A 127 -2.82 -8.90 5.71
CA PRO A 127 -2.88 -8.62 4.29
C PRO A 127 -3.22 -7.14 4.03
N VAL A 128 -2.71 -6.57 2.94
CA VAL A 128 -3.06 -5.19 2.55
C VAL A 128 -4.50 -5.11 2.05
N HIS A 129 -4.95 -6.12 1.28
CA HIS A 129 -6.30 -6.20 0.72
C HIS A 129 -6.94 -7.55 1.08
N PRO A 130 -8.27 -7.61 1.32
CA PRO A 130 -8.95 -8.87 1.60
C PRO A 130 -8.73 -9.91 0.50
N SER A 131 -8.64 -11.18 0.87
CA SER A 131 -8.62 -12.29 -0.10
C SER A 131 -9.99 -12.45 -0.75
N LYS A 132 -10.02 -12.86 -2.04
CA LYS A 132 -11.30 -13.10 -2.74
C LYS A 132 -12.18 -14.08 -1.96
N GLY A 133 -13.41 -13.66 -1.67
CA GLY A 133 -14.43 -14.49 -1.01
C GLY A 133 -14.27 -14.65 0.51
N ARG A 134 -13.30 -13.97 1.12
CA ARG A 134 -13.13 -13.94 2.57
C ARG A 134 -13.30 -12.53 3.11
N ARG A 135 -14.06 -12.41 4.21
CA ARG A 135 -14.20 -11.15 4.98
C ARG A 135 -13.14 -11.07 6.07
N ASP A 136 -11.90 -11.35 5.70
CA ASP A 136 -10.77 -11.36 6.64
C ASP A 136 -10.34 -9.92 6.95
N ASP A 137 -9.78 -9.72 8.14
CA ASP A 137 -9.12 -8.48 8.52
C ASP A 137 -8.04 -8.12 7.50
N SER A 138 -7.97 -6.85 7.14
CA SER A 138 -6.99 -6.33 6.19
C SER A 138 -6.67 -4.87 6.49
N LEU A 139 -5.49 -4.42 6.07
CA LEU A 139 -5.11 -3.03 6.24
C LEU A 139 -6.12 -2.08 5.54
N ALA A 140 -6.60 -2.44 4.34
CA ALA A 140 -7.62 -1.69 3.63
C ALA A 140 -8.94 -1.60 4.43
N GLY A 141 -9.36 -2.69 5.07
CA GLY A 141 -10.54 -2.70 5.94
C GLY A 141 -10.38 -1.81 7.17
N ARG A 142 -9.19 -1.85 7.81
CA ARG A 142 -8.87 -0.97 8.95
C ARG A 142 -8.84 0.50 8.56
N VAL A 143 -8.24 0.83 7.40
CA VAL A 143 -8.24 2.20 6.85
C VAL A 143 -9.66 2.66 6.55
N THR A 144 -10.51 1.80 5.98
CA THR A 144 -11.93 2.12 5.76
C THR A 144 -12.65 2.40 7.08
N ALA A 145 -12.45 1.57 8.11
CA ALA A 145 -13.04 1.78 9.43
C ALA A 145 -12.55 3.08 10.08
N TYR A 146 -11.26 3.39 9.95
CA TYR A 146 -10.65 4.63 10.46
C TYR A 146 -11.34 5.86 9.88
N PHE A 147 -11.48 5.95 8.56
CA PHE A 147 -12.15 7.09 7.91
C PHE A 147 -13.66 7.15 8.20
N LEU A 148 -14.33 6.01 8.29
CA LEU A 148 -15.75 5.97 8.68
C LEU A 148 -15.96 6.51 10.09
N ASN A 149 -15.05 6.25 11.02
CA ASN A 149 -15.10 6.82 12.38
C ASN A 149 -14.89 8.35 12.38
N GLU A 150 -14.12 8.88 11.43
CA GLU A 150 -14.00 10.32 11.19
C GLU A 150 -15.21 10.94 10.44
N GLY A 151 -16.21 10.14 10.07
CA GLY A 151 -17.37 10.60 9.29
C GLY A 151 -17.08 10.73 7.79
N VAL A 152 -15.93 10.26 7.33
CA VAL A 152 -15.49 10.36 5.93
C VAL A 152 -15.75 9.04 5.19
N ASN A 153 -16.42 9.12 4.05
CA ASN A 153 -16.53 7.99 3.13
C ASN A 153 -15.27 7.94 2.26
N TYR A 154 -14.44 6.90 2.44
CA TYR A 154 -13.15 6.76 1.75
C TYR A 154 -13.11 5.50 0.89
N VAL A 155 -12.77 5.67 -0.38
CA VAL A 155 -12.45 4.55 -1.28
C VAL A 155 -10.97 4.25 -1.20
N THR A 156 -10.63 3.05 -0.75
CA THR A 156 -9.23 2.62 -0.60
C THR A 156 -8.50 2.51 -1.94
N ARG A 157 -7.43 3.28 -2.11
CA ARG A 157 -6.60 3.31 -3.32
C ARG A 157 -5.15 2.97 -2.96
N ILE A 158 -4.87 1.68 -2.95
CA ILE A 158 -3.56 1.15 -2.57
C ILE A 158 -2.57 1.42 -3.70
N VAL A 159 -1.44 2.07 -3.40
CA VAL A 159 -0.37 2.37 -4.36
C VAL A 159 0.59 1.19 -4.48
N ASN A 160 1.15 0.72 -3.36
CA ASN A 160 2.04 -0.44 -3.32
C ASN A 160 1.51 -1.49 -2.33
N ARG A 161 1.60 -2.76 -2.71
CA ARG A 161 1.16 -3.86 -1.86
C ARG A 161 2.34 -4.53 -1.18
N LEU A 162 2.09 -5.02 0.03
CA LEU A 162 2.97 -5.92 0.75
C LEU A 162 2.26 -7.27 0.94
N ASP A 163 3.03 -8.34 1.00
CA ASP A 163 2.50 -9.67 1.33
C ASP A 163 1.98 -9.70 2.78
N LYS A 164 1.13 -10.67 3.11
CA LYS A 164 0.56 -10.82 4.46
C LYS A 164 1.65 -10.85 5.55
N GLY A 165 2.72 -11.62 5.33
CA GLY A 165 3.84 -11.76 6.26
C GLY A 165 4.89 -10.65 6.19
N THR A 166 4.80 -9.72 5.25
CA THR A 166 5.73 -8.58 5.12
C THR A 166 5.21 -7.39 5.93
N SER A 167 6.02 -6.84 6.81
CA SER A 167 5.72 -5.62 7.55
C SER A 167 6.27 -4.37 6.87
N GLY A 168 5.93 -3.17 7.37
CA GLY A 168 6.54 -1.89 6.99
C GLY A 168 5.72 -1.01 6.08
N LEU A 169 6.39 -0.12 5.38
CA LEU A 169 5.81 1.01 4.68
C LEU A 169 4.94 0.62 3.49
N THR A 170 3.71 1.16 3.47
CA THR A 170 2.77 1.08 2.35
C THR A 170 2.06 2.42 2.17
N VAL A 171 1.73 2.76 0.92
CA VAL A 171 1.13 4.04 0.54
C VAL A 171 -0.26 3.82 -0.01
N PHE A 172 -1.19 4.65 0.45
CA PHE A 172 -2.54 4.79 -0.06
C PHE A 172 -2.70 6.19 -0.66
N ALA A 173 -3.41 6.30 -1.76
CA ALA A 173 -3.77 7.59 -2.33
C ALA A 173 -5.15 8.01 -1.84
N MET A 174 -5.28 9.28 -1.47
CA MET A 174 -6.53 9.80 -0.90
C MET A 174 -7.61 10.04 -1.96
N HIS A 175 -7.23 10.23 -3.22
CA HIS A 175 -8.14 10.42 -4.36
C HIS A 175 -7.59 9.86 -5.66
N ALA A 176 -8.43 9.77 -6.69
CA ALA A 176 -8.12 9.10 -7.95
C ALA A 176 -6.92 9.73 -8.69
N PHE A 177 -6.78 11.05 -8.66
CA PHE A 177 -5.65 11.74 -9.30
C PHE A 177 -4.31 11.37 -8.65
N ALA A 178 -4.25 11.40 -7.31
CA ALA A 178 -3.05 10.98 -6.58
C ALA A 178 -2.69 9.52 -6.88
N HIS A 179 -3.69 8.64 -6.94
CA HIS A 179 -3.49 7.24 -7.28
C HIS A 179 -2.88 7.06 -8.68
N GLU A 180 -3.44 7.73 -9.70
CA GLU A 180 -2.91 7.66 -11.07
C GLU A 180 -1.47 8.19 -11.18
N LYS A 181 -1.15 9.30 -10.48
CA LYS A 181 0.20 9.86 -10.46
C LYS A 181 1.20 8.92 -9.80
N LEU A 182 0.86 8.37 -8.64
CA LEU A 182 1.73 7.46 -7.89
C LEU A 182 1.91 6.10 -8.59
N GLN A 183 0.86 5.58 -9.26
CA GLN A 183 0.99 4.35 -10.06
C GLN A 183 1.98 4.51 -11.22
N LYS A 184 2.03 5.68 -11.87
CA LYS A 184 3.03 5.96 -12.91
C LYS A 184 4.45 5.97 -12.36
N GLN A 185 4.65 6.49 -11.15
CA GLN A 185 5.96 6.55 -10.50
C GLN A 185 6.52 5.16 -10.14
N LEU A 186 5.67 4.13 -9.97
CA LEU A 186 6.12 2.77 -9.65
C LEU A 186 7.08 2.17 -10.70
N HIS A 187 7.14 2.75 -11.88
CA HIS A 187 8.02 2.34 -12.98
C HIS A 187 9.35 3.11 -13.04
N GLY A 188 9.69 3.89 -12.01
CA GLY A 188 10.97 4.64 -12.01
C GLY A 188 11.21 5.45 -10.74
N GLU A 189 10.38 6.46 -10.49
CA GLU A 189 10.63 7.46 -9.44
C GLU A 189 10.26 7.00 -8.03
N PHE A 190 9.40 5.97 -7.91
CA PHE A 190 8.97 5.40 -6.64
C PHE A 190 9.97 4.36 -6.16
N ILE A 191 10.84 4.74 -5.26
CA ILE A 191 11.87 3.87 -4.69
C ILE A 191 11.28 3.09 -3.52
N ARG A 192 11.57 1.79 -3.46
CA ARG A 192 11.18 0.88 -2.38
C ARG A 192 12.39 0.09 -1.95
N GLU A 193 12.73 0.17 -0.67
CA GLU A 193 13.78 -0.66 -0.12
C GLU A 193 13.26 -1.47 1.07
N TYR A 194 13.89 -2.62 1.26
CA TYR A 194 13.47 -3.61 2.24
C TYR A 194 14.67 -4.08 3.06
N PHE A 195 14.42 -4.38 4.32
CA PHE A 195 15.28 -5.26 5.10
C PHE A 195 14.76 -6.69 4.97
N ALA A 196 15.68 -7.63 4.79
CA ALA A 196 15.39 -9.05 4.83
C ALA A 196 16.48 -9.80 5.58
N VAL A 197 16.10 -10.85 6.32
CA VAL A 197 17.07 -11.78 6.92
C VAL A 197 17.00 -13.09 6.16
N THR A 198 18.15 -13.50 5.60
CA THR A 198 18.28 -14.73 4.80
C THR A 198 18.97 -15.83 5.58
N LYS A 199 18.69 -17.08 5.21
CA LYS A 199 19.51 -18.24 5.57
C LYS A 199 20.75 -18.25 4.68
N GLY A 200 21.92 -18.32 5.32
CA GLY A 200 23.19 -18.21 4.63
C GLY A 200 23.49 -16.77 4.17
N VAL A 201 24.74 -16.55 3.81
CA VAL A 201 25.28 -15.26 3.36
C VAL A 201 25.46 -15.30 1.86
N PRO A 202 24.77 -14.43 1.08
CA PRO A 202 24.98 -14.36 -0.38
C PRO A 202 26.40 -13.94 -0.73
N HIS A 203 26.97 -14.65 -1.70
CA HIS A 203 28.24 -14.26 -2.35
C HIS A 203 28.03 -14.11 -3.84
N PRO A 204 28.39 -12.94 -4.44
CA PRO A 204 29.01 -11.77 -3.81
C PRO A 204 28.08 -11.06 -2.81
N ALA A 205 28.65 -10.27 -1.89
CA ALA A 205 27.91 -9.55 -0.85
C ALA A 205 26.93 -8.48 -1.40
N GLN A 206 26.99 -8.18 -2.67
CA GLN A 206 26.02 -7.35 -3.40
C GLN A 206 25.82 -7.87 -4.81
N GLY A 207 24.60 -7.73 -5.31
CA GLY A 207 24.28 -8.22 -6.65
C GLY A 207 22.87 -7.83 -7.11
N THR A 208 22.55 -8.28 -8.31
CA THR A 208 21.24 -8.10 -8.94
C THR A 208 20.71 -9.45 -9.39
N VAL A 209 19.48 -9.76 -8.99
CA VAL A 209 18.73 -10.90 -9.51
C VAL A 209 17.75 -10.35 -10.56
N ASP A 210 18.06 -10.54 -11.84
CA ASP A 210 17.18 -10.25 -12.98
C ASP A 210 16.65 -11.59 -13.51
N ALA A 211 15.53 -12.05 -12.96
CA ALA A 211 14.97 -13.35 -13.26
C ALA A 211 13.44 -13.27 -13.33
N PRO A 212 12.82 -13.61 -14.48
CA PRO A 212 11.40 -13.48 -14.68
C PRO A 212 10.59 -14.39 -13.76
N ILE A 213 9.46 -13.88 -13.24
CA ILE A 213 8.61 -14.59 -12.26
C ILE A 213 7.24 -14.88 -12.86
N MET A 214 6.76 -16.12 -12.68
CA MET A 214 5.40 -16.51 -12.99
C MET A 214 4.72 -17.25 -11.82
N ARG A 215 3.42 -17.47 -11.92
CA ARG A 215 2.70 -18.33 -10.99
C ARG A 215 3.06 -19.80 -11.28
N ALA A 216 3.37 -20.59 -10.26
CA ALA A 216 3.54 -22.01 -10.41
C ALA A 216 2.23 -22.68 -10.88
N GLU A 217 2.33 -23.78 -11.57
CA GLU A 217 1.18 -24.56 -12.03
C GLU A 217 0.39 -25.16 -10.86
N GLY A 218 -0.89 -25.42 -11.09
CA GLY A 218 -1.80 -26.02 -10.11
C GLY A 218 -2.43 -25.02 -9.12
N PRO A 219 -3.16 -25.51 -8.12
CA PRO A 219 -3.92 -24.73 -7.14
C PRO A 219 -3.01 -24.16 -6.04
N THR A 220 -2.00 -23.38 -6.41
CA THR A 220 -1.02 -22.80 -5.47
C THR A 220 -0.93 -21.29 -5.59
N ILE A 221 -0.55 -20.62 -4.50
CA ILE A 221 -0.16 -19.20 -4.50
C ILE A 221 1.33 -19.00 -4.82
N LYS A 222 2.11 -20.10 -4.90
CA LYS A 222 3.56 -20.07 -5.11
C LYS A 222 3.92 -19.41 -6.44
N ARG A 223 5.05 -18.72 -6.46
CA ARG A 223 5.68 -18.15 -7.65
C ARG A 223 6.99 -18.88 -7.91
N ILE A 224 7.42 -18.90 -9.16
CA ILE A 224 8.68 -19.50 -9.59
C ILE A 224 9.39 -18.60 -10.57
N VAL A 225 10.70 -18.72 -10.64
CA VAL A 225 11.49 -18.16 -11.74
C VAL A 225 11.30 -19.05 -12.96
N ALA A 226 10.92 -18.45 -14.09
CA ALA A 226 10.74 -19.15 -15.36
C ALA A 226 10.94 -18.18 -16.54
N PRO A 227 11.50 -18.63 -17.69
CA PRO A 227 11.82 -17.77 -18.82
C PRO A 227 10.63 -17.00 -19.41
N ASN A 228 9.43 -17.57 -19.37
CA ASN A 228 8.17 -16.96 -19.82
C ASN A 228 7.43 -16.20 -18.72
N GLY A 229 8.09 -15.96 -17.59
CA GLY A 229 7.56 -15.12 -16.50
C GLY A 229 7.56 -13.63 -16.84
N GLN A 230 6.96 -12.85 -15.94
CA GLN A 230 7.03 -11.39 -16.02
C GLN A 230 8.40 -10.91 -15.52
N ARG A 231 9.02 -9.96 -16.22
CA ARG A 231 10.28 -9.36 -15.82
C ARG A 231 10.24 -8.94 -14.35
N ALA A 232 11.27 -9.33 -13.61
CA ALA A 232 11.43 -9.01 -12.20
C ALA A 232 12.91 -8.75 -11.90
N VAL A 233 13.22 -7.62 -11.23
CA VAL A 233 14.58 -7.20 -10.92
C VAL A 233 14.66 -6.78 -9.47
N THR A 234 15.59 -7.43 -8.73
CA THR A 234 15.87 -7.17 -7.32
C THR A 234 17.37 -6.96 -7.13
N HIS A 235 17.75 -5.80 -6.59
CA HIS A 235 19.11 -5.51 -6.15
C HIS A 235 19.24 -5.84 -4.68
N TYR A 236 20.35 -6.43 -4.25
CA TYR A 236 20.62 -6.73 -2.85
C TYR A 236 22.03 -6.33 -2.43
N ARG A 237 22.19 -6.03 -1.15
CA ARG A 237 23.46 -5.83 -0.48
C ARG A 237 23.38 -6.40 0.93
N VAL A 238 24.36 -7.22 1.29
CA VAL A 238 24.56 -7.69 2.67
C VAL A 238 25.01 -6.50 3.52
N ILE A 239 24.33 -6.28 4.64
CA ILE A 239 24.63 -5.22 5.60
C ILE A 239 25.35 -5.79 6.82
N GLU A 240 24.91 -6.96 7.28
CA GLU A 240 25.44 -7.61 8.45
C GLU A 240 25.38 -9.13 8.28
N GLU A 241 26.39 -9.82 8.75
CA GLU A 241 26.48 -11.27 8.76
C GLU A 241 26.46 -11.78 10.19
N ASN A 242 25.70 -12.84 10.46
CA ASN A 242 25.63 -13.46 11.77
C ASN A 242 25.54 -14.98 11.66
N GLY A 243 26.71 -15.63 11.56
CA GLY A 243 26.83 -17.08 11.41
C GLY A 243 26.25 -17.58 10.10
N ASP A 244 25.11 -18.27 10.15
CA ASP A 244 24.38 -18.81 8.99
C ASP A 244 23.22 -17.91 8.51
N ALA A 245 23.18 -16.67 8.97
CA ALA A 245 22.19 -15.68 8.60
C ALA A 245 22.84 -14.38 8.09
N ALA A 246 22.16 -13.65 7.22
CA ALA A 246 22.59 -12.33 6.79
C ALA A 246 21.42 -11.34 6.78
N LEU A 247 21.66 -10.12 7.25
CA LEU A 247 20.78 -8.98 7.06
C LEU A 247 21.11 -8.34 5.71
N LEU A 248 20.10 -8.24 4.85
CA LEU A 248 20.20 -7.61 3.55
C LEU A 248 19.37 -6.35 3.48
N ARG A 249 19.88 -5.36 2.72
CA ARG A 249 19.08 -4.28 2.16
C ARG A 249 18.81 -4.56 0.70
N LEU A 250 17.53 -4.54 0.31
CA LEU A 250 17.12 -4.84 -1.05
C LEU A 250 16.36 -3.66 -1.65
N ARG A 251 16.57 -3.43 -2.96
CA ARG A 251 15.85 -2.43 -3.74
C ARG A 251 15.17 -3.08 -4.93
N LEU A 252 13.95 -2.65 -5.22
CA LEU A 252 13.13 -3.20 -6.29
C LEU A 252 12.97 -2.23 -7.45
N ASP A 253 13.29 -2.67 -8.67
CA ASP A 253 12.90 -1.98 -9.92
C ASP A 253 11.49 -2.39 -10.34
N THR A 254 11.05 -3.59 -9.98
CA THR A 254 9.74 -4.16 -10.28
C THR A 254 9.03 -4.60 -8.99
N GLY A 255 7.72 -4.87 -9.04
CA GLY A 255 6.94 -5.26 -7.87
C GLY A 255 6.05 -6.48 -8.15
N ARG A 256 6.66 -7.65 -8.45
CA ARG A 256 5.90 -8.89 -8.65
C ARG A 256 5.53 -9.53 -7.33
N THR A 257 4.43 -10.27 -7.31
CA THR A 257 3.99 -11.01 -6.12
C THR A 257 5.12 -11.93 -5.62
N HIS A 258 5.44 -11.87 -4.34
CA HIS A 258 6.51 -12.64 -3.68
C HIS A 258 7.93 -12.40 -4.27
N GLN A 259 8.18 -11.31 -4.99
CA GLN A 259 9.40 -11.15 -5.79
C GLN A 259 10.68 -11.37 -4.98
N ILE A 260 10.87 -10.65 -3.86
CA ILE A 260 12.07 -10.81 -3.02
C ILE A 260 12.21 -12.25 -2.53
N ARG A 261 11.11 -12.83 -2.06
CA ARG A 261 11.07 -14.19 -1.51
C ARG A 261 11.51 -15.24 -2.55
N VAL A 262 10.98 -15.12 -3.77
CA VAL A 262 11.33 -16.00 -4.90
C VAL A 262 12.76 -15.80 -5.33
N HIS A 263 13.22 -14.57 -5.50
CA HIS A 263 14.56 -14.27 -5.97
C HIS A 263 15.62 -14.71 -4.98
N MET A 264 15.43 -14.48 -3.68
CA MET A 264 16.38 -14.92 -2.67
C MET A 264 16.42 -16.45 -2.55
N ALA A 265 15.29 -17.14 -2.62
CA ALA A 265 15.25 -18.58 -2.69
C ALA A 265 15.90 -19.13 -3.98
N HIS A 266 15.72 -18.47 -5.13
CA HIS A 266 16.31 -18.86 -6.41
C HIS A 266 17.84 -18.83 -6.37
N ILE A 267 18.45 -17.87 -5.67
CA ILE A 267 19.91 -17.81 -5.51
C ILE A 267 20.43 -18.63 -4.31
N GLY A 268 19.58 -19.48 -3.70
CA GLY A 268 19.98 -20.37 -2.61
C GLY A 268 19.96 -19.78 -1.21
N HIS A 269 19.45 -18.55 -1.04
CA HIS A 269 19.39 -17.83 0.23
C HIS A 269 17.94 -17.44 0.60
N PRO A 270 17.05 -18.41 0.89
CA PRO A 270 15.66 -18.10 1.24
C PRO A 270 15.58 -17.26 2.52
N LEU A 271 14.49 -16.47 2.63
CA LEU A 271 14.25 -15.68 3.82
C LEU A 271 13.92 -16.57 5.01
N ILE A 272 14.44 -16.22 6.18
CA ILE A 272 14.12 -16.90 7.44
C ILE A 272 12.62 -16.70 7.73
N GLY A 273 11.96 -17.77 8.24
CA GLY A 273 10.52 -17.78 8.52
C GLY A 273 9.62 -17.88 7.28
N ASP A 274 10.19 -18.07 6.09
CA ASP A 274 9.40 -18.21 4.86
C ASP A 274 8.98 -19.65 4.59
N PHE A 275 7.81 -20.03 5.12
CA PHE A 275 7.23 -21.37 4.98
C PHE A 275 6.96 -21.77 3.51
N LEU A 276 6.80 -20.81 2.60
CA LEU A 276 6.44 -21.09 1.21
C LEU A 276 7.65 -21.36 0.32
N TYR A 277 8.79 -20.72 0.61
CA TYR A 277 10.01 -20.80 -0.22
C TYR A 277 11.19 -21.47 0.47
N GLY A 278 11.06 -21.88 1.73
CA GLY A 278 11.94 -22.91 2.22
C GLY A 278 12.74 -22.69 3.48
N CYS A 279 12.37 -21.81 4.38
CA CYS A 279 13.08 -21.72 5.66
C CYS A 279 12.14 -21.35 6.81
N GLU A 280 11.47 -22.37 7.38
CA GLU A 280 10.79 -22.18 8.68
C GLU A 280 11.84 -22.00 9.79
N ASP A 281 11.51 -21.16 10.76
CA ASP A 281 12.39 -20.87 11.91
C ASP A 281 11.50 -20.52 13.11
N GLU A 282 11.73 -21.21 14.23
CA GLU A 282 10.91 -21.07 15.45
C GLU A 282 11.00 -19.67 16.08
N ARG A 283 12.03 -18.89 15.74
CA ARG A 283 12.25 -17.54 16.25
C ARG A 283 11.37 -16.49 15.60
N ILE A 284 10.71 -16.82 14.48
CA ILE A 284 9.85 -15.87 13.74
C ILE A 284 8.72 -16.61 13.01
N GLU A 285 7.48 -16.19 13.25
CA GLU A 285 6.27 -16.80 12.69
C GLU A 285 5.91 -16.31 11.27
N ARG A 286 6.77 -15.51 10.64
CA ARG A 286 6.55 -14.88 9.34
C ARG A 286 7.84 -14.77 8.55
N CYS A 287 7.76 -14.51 7.25
CA CYS A 287 8.98 -14.23 6.50
C CYS A 287 9.67 -12.95 7.04
N ALA A 288 10.97 -13.06 7.30
CA ALA A 288 11.79 -11.96 7.79
C ALA A 288 12.00 -10.91 6.70
N LEU A 289 10.94 -10.15 6.40
CA LEU A 289 10.88 -9.12 5.36
C LEU A 289 10.14 -7.88 5.86
N HIS A 290 10.76 -6.72 5.68
CA HIS A 290 10.24 -5.44 6.14
C HIS A 290 10.48 -4.34 5.10
N SER A 291 9.43 -3.64 4.67
CA SER A 291 9.51 -2.46 3.79
C SER A 291 10.00 -1.26 4.62
N CYS A 292 11.30 -1.00 4.58
CA CYS A 292 11.93 -0.02 5.47
C CYS A 292 11.99 1.40 4.91
N TYR A 293 12.00 1.56 3.57
CA TYR A 293 12.15 2.87 2.97
C TYR A 293 11.30 3.03 1.71
N ILE A 294 10.63 4.18 1.62
CA ILE A 294 9.92 4.63 0.42
C ILE A 294 10.34 6.07 0.12
N SER A 295 10.72 6.33 -1.15
CA SER A 295 10.83 7.68 -1.69
C SER A 295 9.88 7.81 -2.88
N LEU A 296 9.13 8.90 -2.89
CA LEU A 296 8.15 9.23 -3.93
C LEU A 296 8.14 10.73 -4.23
N VAL A 297 7.62 11.10 -5.39
CA VAL A 297 7.27 12.49 -5.70
C VAL A 297 5.80 12.70 -5.33
N HIS A 298 5.53 13.67 -4.47
CA HIS A 298 4.18 13.97 -4.03
C HIS A 298 3.28 14.33 -5.22
N PRO A 299 2.10 13.69 -5.38
CA PRO A 299 1.33 13.72 -6.62
C PRO A 299 0.78 15.08 -7.01
N VAL A 300 0.62 15.99 -6.05
CA VAL A 300 0.08 17.34 -6.27
C VAL A 300 1.18 18.40 -6.17
N SER A 301 1.95 18.40 -5.09
CA SER A 301 2.98 19.43 -4.88
C SER A 301 4.27 19.23 -5.69
N GLY A 302 4.50 18.04 -6.22
CA GLY A 302 5.74 17.69 -6.95
C GLY A 302 6.98 17.58 -6.06
N ARG A 303 6.86 17.72 -4.74
CA ARG A 303 8.00 17.62 -3.79
C ARG A 303 8.40 16.17 -3.60
N ARG A 304 9.71 15.88 -3.56
CA ARG A 304 10.21 14.57 -3.16
C ARG A 304 10.00 14.37 -1.67
N MET A 305 9.45 13.21 -1.31
CA MET A 305 9.21 12.80 0.06
C MET A 305 9.87 11.45 0.32
N GLU A 306 10.36 11.28 1.52
CA GLU A 306 11.08 10.08 1.96
C GLU A 306 10.55 9.63 3.32
N PHE A 307 10.33 8.33 3.46
CA PHE A 307 9.81 7.72 4.67
C PHE A 307 10.69 6.54 5.04
N PHE A 308 11.00 6.42 6.32
CA PHE A 308 11.80 5.33 6.85
C PHE A 308 11.14 4.69 8.08
N ARG A 309 11.31 3.39 8.24
CA ARG A 309 10.96 2.62 9.44
C ARG A 309 12.05 1.61 9.72
N ASP A 310 12.47 1.58 10.99
CA ASP A 310 13.45 0.62 11.47
C ASP A 310 12.91 -0.82 11.37
N MET A 311 13.84 -1.75 11.32
CA MET A 311 13.56 -3.17 11.34
C MET A 311 12.86 -3.56 12.65
N PRO A 312 11.73 -4.28 12.62
CA PRO A 312 11.00 -4.68 13.84
C PRO A 312 11.78 -5.70 14.68
N GLU A 313 11.46 -5.75 15.97
CA GLU A 313 12.22 -6.52 16.97
C GLU A 313 12.35 -8.01 16.66
N ASP A 314 11.29 -8.65 16.14
CA ASP A 314 11.33 -10.06 15.73
C ASP A 314 12.41 -10.34 14.69
N MET A 315 12.65 -9.42 13.77
CA MET A 315 13.74 -9.52 12.80
C MET A 315 15.09 -9.14 13.39
N GLN A 316 15.13 -8.15 14.29
CA GLN A 316 16.37 -7.78 14.99
C GLN A 316 16.92 -8.92 15.85
N ALA A 317 16.04 -9.68 16.50
CA ALA A 317 16.41 -10.83 17.31
C ALA A 317 17.17 -11.89 16.50
N LEU A 318 16.77 -12.13 15.24
CA LEU A 318 17.44 -13.09 14.35
C LEU A 318 18.93 -12.77 14.12
N ILE A 319 19.31 -11.49 14.20
CA ILE A 319 20.69 -11.04 13.98
C ILE A 319 21.46 -10.91 15.30
N ARG A 320 20.79 -10.54 16.41
CA ARG A 320 21.45 -10.32 17.72
C ARG A 320 21.84 -11.59 18.46
N GLU A 321 21.04 -12.63 18.41
CA GLU A 321 21.20 -13.82 19.30
C GLU A 321 22.57 -14.52 19.22
N LYS A 322 23.24 -14.51 18.06
CA LYS A 322 24.56 -15.14 17.96
C LYS A 322 25.74 -14.24 18.37
N ARG A 323 25.57 -12.93 18.48
CA ARG A 323 26.62 -12.05 19.03
C ARG A 323 26.99 -12.43 20.45
N ASN A 324 26.02 -12.71 21.31
CA ASN A 324 26.22 -13.09 22.71
C ASN A 324 26.96 -14.41 22.90
N VAL A 325 26.85 -15.36 21.96
CA VAL A 325 27.55 -16.64 22.04
C VAL A 325 29.04 -16.53 21.66
N ARG A 326 29.42 -15.56 20.84
CA ARG A 326 30.84 -15.32 20.51
C ARG A 326 31.57 -14.55 21.61
N GLU A 327 30.94 -13.62 22.29
CA GLU A 327 31.55 -12.88 23.40
C GLU A 327 31.78 -13.77 24.64
N GLN A 328 30.90 -14.76 24.87
CA GLN A 328 31.08 -15.73 25.99
C GLN A 328 32.13 -16.83 25.73
N LYS A 329 32.62 -17.02 24.51
CA LYS A 329 33.68 -17.99 24.18
C LYS A 329 35.08 -17.39 24.17
N HIS A 330 35.25 -16.11 24.45
CA HIS A 330 36.50 -15.39 24.49
C HIS A 330 36.81 -14.80 25.90
N THR A 331 36.03 -15.18 26.91
CA THR A 331 36.30 -14.99 28.35
C THR A 331 36.63 -16.31 29.03
#